data_b483523a681bbf781e6c5de39c08fa51
#
_entry.id   b483523a681bbf781e6c5de39c08fa51
#
_cell.length_a   1.000
_cell.length_b   1.000
_cell.length_c   1.000
_cell.angle_alpha   90.00
_cell.angle_beta   90.00
_cell.angle_gamma   90.00
#
_symmetry.space_group_name_H-M   'P 1'
#
loop_
_entity.id
_entity.type
_entity.pdbx_description
1 polymer ?
#
loop_
_entity_poly.entity_id
_entity_poly.type
_entity_poly.pdbx_seq_one_letter_code
_entity_poly.pdbx_strand_id
1 'polypeptide(L)'
;MLFRSWLEGYLKEYNGAVVLISHDRAFLDNVTNRTVEIMLGKLYDYKVPYSRYVELRRERRQQQMAAYENQQRMIEKTEEFIEKFRYKPTKSNQVQSRIKQLEKLDRIEVDEEDLSALSIKFPPAPQIGRASCRERV
;
A
#
# COMPACT_ATOMS: atom_id res chain seq x y z
N MET A 1 -1.85 6.69 32.18
CA MET A 1 -1.29 5.35 31.90
C MET A 1 -2.11 4.19 32.49
N LEU A 2 -2.74 4.32 33.65
CA LEU A 2 -3.51 3.26 34.31
C LEU A 2 -4.73 2.73 33.54
N PHE A 3 -5.47 3.61 32.85
CA PHE A 3 -6.66 3.22 32.07
C PHE A 3 -6.34 2.27 30.90
N ARG A 4 -5.27 2.55 30.16
CA ARG A 4 -4.85 1.71 29.02
C ARG A 4 -4.51 0.29 29.47
N SER A 5 -3.70 0.17 30.51
CA SER A 5 -3.29 -1.13 31.07
C SER A 5 -4.50 -1.93 31.59
N TRP A 6 -5.44 -1.27 32.21
CA TRP A 6 -6.71 -1.89 32.63
C TRP A 6 -7.52 -2.39 31.44
N LEU A 7 -7.65 -1.56 30.38
CA LEU A 7 -8.38 -1.92 29.17
C LEU A 7 -7.72 -3.10 28.42
N GLU A 8 -6.39 -3.11 28.32
CA GLU A 8 -5.66 -4.24 27.74
C GLU A 8 -5.94 -5.55 28.50
N GLY A 9 -5.93 -5.51 29.84
CA GLY A 9 -6.28 -6.65 30.69
C GLY A 9 -7.70 -7.14 30.47
N TYR A 10 -8.65 -6.23 30.49
CA TYR A 10 -10.07 -6.53 30.28
C TYR A 10 -10.34 -7.17 28.90
N LEU A 11 -9.75 -6.62 27.84
CA LEU A 11 -9.95 -7.14 26.49
C LEU A 11 -9.29 -8.51 26.27
N LYS A 12 -8.20 -8.81 26.95
CA LYS A 12 -7.56 -10.14 26.89
C LYS A 12 -8.40 -11.25 27.53
N GLU A 13 -9.13 -10.91 28.56
CA GLU A 13 -9.99 -11.85 29.30
C GLU A 13 -11.40 -11.95 28.70
N TYR A 14 -11.73 -11.07 27.77
CA TYR A 14 -13.07 -11.02 27.18
C TYR A 14 -13.29 -12.21 26.24
N ASN A 15 -14.33 -13.01 26.51
CA ASN A 15 -14.65 -14.23 25.78
C ASN A 15 -15.43 -14.01 24.46
N GLY A 16 -15.70 -12.78 24.09
CA GLY A 16 -16.42 -12.42 22.88
C GLY A 16 -15.48 -12.01 21.73
N ALA A 17 -16.06 -11.75 20.57
CA ALA A 17 -15.33 -11.17 19.45
C ALA A 17 -15.20 -9.65 19.64
N VAL A 18 -14.00 -9.13 19.49
CA VAL A 18 -13.70 -7.70 19.58
C VAL A 18 -13.09 -7.21 18.26
N VAL A 19 -13.63 -6.14 17.70
CA VAL A 19 -13.06 -5.45 16.54
C VAL A 19 -12.53 -4.10 17.01
N LEU A 20 -11.25 -3.87 16.80
CA LEU A 20 -10.54 -2.66 17.22
C LEU A 20 -10.01 -1.89 16.04
N ILE A 21 -10.16 -0.58 16.09
CA ILE A 21 -9.51 0.37 15.19
C ILE A 21 -8.69 1.31 16.06
N SER A 22 -7.37 1.29 15.91
CA SER A 22 -6.47 2.11 16.73
C SER A 22 -5.22 2.50 15.93
N HIS A 23 -4.65 3.64 16.28
CA HIS A 23 -3.34 4.09 15.78
C HIS A 23 -2.19 3.67 16.73
N ASP A 24 -2.51 3.14 17.89
CA ASP A 24 -1.54 2.67 18.87
C ASP A 24 -1.11 1.23 18.54
N ARG A 25 0.05 1.11 17.90
CA ARG A 25 0.61 -0.19 17.46
C ARG A 25 0.86 -1.14 18.62
N ALA A 26 1.39 -0.64 19.72
CA ALA A 26 1.69 -1.46 20.88
C ALA A 26 0.41 -1.99 21.55
N PHE A 27 -0.66 -1.19 21.56
CA PHE A 27 -1.97 -1.63 22.04
C PHE A 27 -2.55 -2.74 21.13
N LEU A 28 -2.47 -2.56 19.81
CA LEU A 28 -2.93 -3.58 18.86
C LEU A 28 -2.16 -4.89 19.04
N ASP A 29 -0.84 -4.84 19.14
CA ASP A 29 -0.02 -6.05 19.33
C ASP A 29 -0.33 -6.81 20.61
N ASN A 30 -0.64 -6.07 21.68
CA ASN A 30 -0.93 -6.68 22.99
C ASN A 30 -2.31 -7.33 23.06
N VAL A 31 -3.28 -6.83 22.29
CA VAL A 31 -4.70 -7.20 22.43
C VAL A 31 -5.21 -8.04 21.27
N THR A 32 -4.66 -7.85 20.07
CA THR A 32 -5.18 -8.52 18.88
C THR A 32 -4.30 -9.67 18.43
N ASN A 33 -4.93 -10.74 17.96
CA ASN A 33 -4.28 -11.91 17.38
C ASN A 33 -4.54 -12.04 15.86
N ARG A 34 -5.32 -11.11 15.30
CA ARG A 34 -5.72 -11.10 13.90
C ARG A 34 -5.79 -9.66 13.41
N THR A 35 -5.24 -9.40 12.24
CA THR A 35 -5.23 -8.08 11.61
C THR A 35 -5.93 -8.15 10.27
N VAL A 36 -6.87 -7.24 10.03
CA VAL A 36 -7.60 -7.13 8.77
C VAL A 36 -7.23 -5.80 8.12
N GLU A 37 -6.68 -5.87 6.91
CA GLU A 37 -6.35 -4.71 6.09
C GLU A 37 -7.42 -4.52 5.02
N ILE A 38 -7.93 -3.29 4.90
CA ILE A 38 -8.84 -2.90 3.82
C ILE A 38 -8.08 -1.93 2.93
N MET A 39 -7.84 -2.32 1.69
CA MET A 39 -7.13 -1.49 0.71
C MET A 39 -7.77 -1.62 -0.67
N LEU A 40 -8.05 -0.48 -1.31
CA LEU A 40 -8.65 -0.40 -2.65
C LEU A 40 -9.90 -1.30 -2.83
N GLY A 41 -10.75 -1.36 -1.80
CA GLY A 41 -11.97 -2.20 -1.81
C GLY A 41 -11.72 -3.70 -1.66
N LYS A 42 -10.47 -4.14 -1.49
CA LYS A 42 -10.10 -5.52 -1.20
C LYS A 42 -9.82 -5.68 0.30
N LEU A 43 -10.20 -6.83 0.84
CA LEU A 43 -10.00 -7.18 2.23
C LEU A 43 -8.92 -8.26 2.33
N TYR A 44 -7.89 -7.98 3.10
CA TYR A 44 -6.80 -8.92 3.37
C TYR A 44 -6.82 -9.29 4.85
N ASP A 45 -6.90 -10.57 5.12
CA ASP A 45 -7.03 -11.14 6.45
C ASP A 45 -5.75 -11.86 6.86
N TYR A 46 -5.12 -11.37 7.91
CA TYR A 46 -3.90 -11.92 8.48
C TYR A 46 -4.17 -12.44 9.89
N LYS A 47 -4.04 -13.73 10.09
CA LYS A 47 -4.20 -14.38 11.41
C LYS A 47 -2.93 -14.22 12.26
N VAL A 48 -2.47 -12.97 12.40
CA VAL A 48 -1.25 -12.61 13.11
C VAL A 48 -1.42 -11.26 13.81
N PRO A 49 -0.63 -10.99 14.88
CA PRO A 49 -0.56 -9.68 15.53
C PRO A 49 -0.08 -8.59 14.56
N TYR A 50 -0.29 -7.34 14.93
CA TYR A 50 0.00 -6.19 14.09
C TYR A 50 1.46 -6.09 13.63
N SER A 51 2.44 -6.33 14.53
CA SER A 51 3.87 -6.28 14.18
C SER A 51 4.23 -7.29 13.08
N ARG A 52 3.73 -8.52 13.21
CA ARG A 52 3.98 -9.55 12.18
C ARG A 52 3.25 -9.28 10.88
N TYR A 53 2.06 -8.69 10.95
CA TYR A 53 1.33 -8.22 9.77
C TYR A 53 2.15 -7.20 8.97
N VAL A 54 2.80 -6.23 9.62
CA VAL A 54 3.62 -5.21 8.94
C VAL A 54 4.75 -5.85 8.14
N GLU A 55 5.40 -6.87 8.68
CA GLU A 55 6.45 -7.62 7.98
C GLU A 55 5.88 -8.37 6.75
N LEU A 56 4.80 -9.12 6.96
CA LEU A 56 4.14 -9.88 5.87
C LEU A 56 3.62 -8.96 4.77
N ARG A 57 3.07 -7.80 5.13
CA ARG A 57 2.66 -6.78 4.16
C ARG A 57 3.83 -6.31 3.32
N ARG A 58 4.98 -6.05 3.96
CA ARG A 58 6.21 -5.63 3.25
C ARG A 58 6.73 -6.72 2.32
N GLU A 59 6.77 -7.97 2.78
CA GLU A 59 7.17 -9.12 1.96
C GLU A 59 6.25 -9.29 0.75
N ARG A 60 4.93 -9.25 0.96
CA ARG A 60 3.94 -9.33 -0.11
C ARG A 60 4.15 -8.25 -1.16
N ARG A 61 4.37 -7.02 -0.73
CA ARG A 61 4.61 -5.90 -1.63
C ARG A 61 5.89 -6.08 -2.45
N GLN A 62 6.96 -6.53 -1.82
CA GLN A 62 8.20 -6.84 -2.54
C GLN A 62 7.98 -7.93 -3.60
N GLN A 63 7.22 -8.96 -3.28
CA GLN A 63 6.87 -10.02 -4.22
C GLN A 63 6.00 -9.49 -5.38
N GLN A 64 5.01 -8.65 -5.10
CA GLN A 64 4.20 -8.00 -6.13
C GLN A 64 5.04 -7.14 -7.07
N MET A 65 5.95 -6.32 -6.52
CA MET A 65 6.84 -5.47 -7.31
C MET A 65 7.76 -6.31 -8.20
N ALA A 66 8.37 -7.37 -7.65
CA ALA A 66 9.22 -8.27 -8.43
C ALA A 66 8.43 -9.00 -9.54
N ALA A 67 7.21 -9.44 -9.25
CA ALA A 67 6.33 -10.05 -10.23
C ALA A 67 5.94 -9.07 -11.34
N TYR A 68 5.60 -7.83 -10.99
CA TYR A 68 5.29 -6.75 -11.92
C TYR A 68 6.48 -6.44 -12.84
N GLU A 69 7.67 -6.24 -12.28
CA GLU A 69 8.88 -5.98 -13.06
C GLU A 69 9.20 -7.12 -14.03
N ASN A 70 9.06 -8.37 -13.58
CA ASN A 70 9.28 -9.53 -14.44
C ASN A 70 8.26 -9.59 -15.56
N GLN A 71 6.99 -9.27 -15.27
CA GLN A 71 5.94 -9.22 -16.28
C GLN A 71 6.22 -8.10 -17.30
N GLN A 72 6.62 -6.90 -16.84
CA GLN A 72 6.96 -5.79 -17.72
C GLN A 72 8.12 -6.14 -18.66
N ARG A 73 9.20 -6.74 -18.15
CA ARG A 73 10.32 -7.22 -18.97
C ARG A 73 9.90 -8.28 -20.00
N MET A 74 8.95 -9.14 -19.64
CA MET A 74 8.42 -10.14 -20.58
C MET A 74 7.57 -9.49 -21.66
N ILE A 75 6.73 -8.52 -21.31
CA ILE A 75 5.93 -7.74 -22.27
C ILE A 75 6.85 -7.02 -23.24
N GLU A 76 7.82 -6.26 -22.73
CA GLU A 76 8.79 -5.50 -23.54
C GLU A 76 9.53 -6.39 -24.55
N LYS A 77 10.10 -7.50 -24.11
CA LYS A 77 10.76 -8.46 -25.00
C LYS A 77 9.81 -9.06 -26.05
N THR A 78 8.55 -9.23 -25.69
CA THR A 78 7.56 -9.78 -26.63
C THR A 78 7.15 -8.72 -27.65
N GLU A 79 7.01 -7.47 -27.23
CA GLU A 79 6.74 -6.33 -28.11
C GLU A 79 7.91 -6.07 -29.08
N GLU A 80 9.15 -6.08 -28.57
CA GLU A 80 10.34 -5.97 -29.42
C GLU A 80 10.40 -7.09 -30.47
N PHE A 81 10.06 -8.33 -30.06
CA PHE A 81 10.00 -9.45 -31.00
C PHE A 81 8.94 -9.21 -32.09
N ILE A 82 7.74 -8.76 -31.69
CA ILE A 82 6.64 -8.47 -32.62
C ILE A 82 7.08 -7.39 -33.61
N GLU A 83 7.66 -6.30 -33.12
CA GLU A 83 8.12 -5.17 -33.95
C GLU A 83 9.18 -5.61 -34.97
N LYS A 84 10.21 -6.34 -34.50
CA LYS A 84 11.31 -6.83 -35.34
C LYS A 84 10.86 -7.79 -36.45
N PHE A 85 9.84 -8.61 -36.19
CA PHE A 85 9.43 -9.66 -37.11
C PHE A 85 8.08 -9.42 -37.78
N ARG A 86 7.42 -8.29 -37.52
CA ARG A 86 6.08 -7.95 -38.02
C ARG A 86 5.97 -8.06 -39.55
N TYR A 87 7.02 -7.69 -40.25
CA TYR A 87 7.05 -7.64 -41.71
C TYR A 87 7.66 -8.89 -42.39
N LYS A 88 8.06 -9.91 -41.61
CA LYS A 88 8.64 -11.13 -42.16
C LYS A 88 7.58 -12.22 -42.33
N PRO A 89 7.24 -12.61 -43.58
CA PRO A 89 6.18 -13.61 -43.86
C PRO A 89 6.42 -14.93 -43.14
N THR A 90 7.68 -15.37 -43.08
CA THR A 90 8.08 -16.66 -42.43
C THR A 90 7.84 -16.68 -40.94
N LYS A 91 7.65 -15.53 -40.28
CA LYS A 91 7.44 -15.40 -38.85
C LYS A 91 6.01 -14.97 -38.45
N SER A 92 5.13 -14.79 -39.46
CA SER A 92 3.76 -14.29 -39.27
C SER A 92 2.98 -15.07 -38.20
N ASN A 93 3.00 -16.41 -38.24
CA ASN A 93 2.28 -17.24 -37.24
C ASN A 93 2.83 -17.07 -35.85
N GLN A 94 4.16 -16.91 -35.70
CA GLN A 94 4.78 -16.68 -34.39
C GLN A 94 4.43 -15.30 -33.82
N VAL A 95 4.42 -14.28 -34.66
CA VAL A 95 4.01 -12.92 -34.28
C VAL A 95 2.55 -12.89 -33.83
N GLN A 96 1.64 -13.49 -34.60
CA GLN A 96 0.23 -13.56 -34.22
C GLN A 96 -0.01 -14.33 -32.92
N SER A 97 0.72 -15.42 -32.71
CA SER A 97 0.66 -16.17 -31.44
C SER A 97 1.09 -15.31 -30.26
N ARG A 98 2.16 -14.52 -30.42
CA ARG A 98 2.66 -13.62 -29.37
C ARG A 98 1.70 -12.46 -29.07
N ILE A 99 1.08 -11.89 -30.10
CA ILE A 99 0.04 -10.87 -29.93
C ILE A 99 -1.12 -11.43 -29.10
N LYS A 100 -1.62 -12.61 -29.47
CA LYS A 100 -2.70 -13.26 -28.71
C LYS A 100 -2.31 -13.60 -27.26
N GLN A 101 -1.03 -13.90 -27.01
CA GLN A 101 -0.53 -14.09 -25.64
C GLN A 101 -0.56 -12.79 -24.85
N LEU A 102 -0.15 -11.66 -25.43
CA LEU A 102 -0.22 -10.36 -24.77
C LEU A 102 -1.66 -9.89 -24.50
N GLU A 103 -2.58 -10.14 -25.42
CA GLU A 103 -4.00 -9.81 -25.26
C GLU A 103 -4.67 -10.60 -24.13
N LYS A 104 -4.23 -11.84 -23.89
CA LYS A 104 -4.75 -12.71 -22.84
C LYS A 104 -4.04 -12.54 -21.49
N LEU A 105 -2.98 -11.73 -21.46
CA LEU A 105 -2.20 -11.57 -20.26
C LEU A 105 -2.93 -10.67 -19.26
N ASP A 106 -3.25 -11.22 -18.10
CA ASP A 106 -3.74 -10.43 -16.98
C ASP A 106 -2.59 -9.56 -16.44
N ARG A 107 -2.76 -8.26 -16.55
CA ARG A 107 -1.75 -7.31 -16.05
C ARG A 107 -1.79 -7.28 -14.54
N ILE A 108 -0.62 -7.45 -13.94
CA ILE A 108 -0.46 -7.34 -12.48
C ILE A 108 -0.61 -5.86 -12.11
N GLU A 109 -1.65 -5.54 -11.36
CA GLU A 109 -1.80 -4.24 -10.72
C GLU A 109 -1.01 -4.25 -9.43
N VAL A 110 -0.08 -3.33 -9.29
CA VAL A 110 0.62 -3.11 -8.03
C VAL A 110 -0.26 -2.20 -7.20
N ASP A 111 -0.53 -2.62 -5.97
CA ASP A 111 -1.22 -1.78 -4.99
C ASP A 111 -0.37 -0.51 -4.77
N GLU A 112 -0.72 0.59 -5.43
CA GLU A 112 -0.07 1.87 -5.22
C GLU A 112 -0.34 2.32 -3.78
N GLU A 113 0.73 2.62 -3.04
CA GLU A 113 0.53 3.43 -1.83
C GLU A 113 0.00 4.76 -2.29
N ASP A 114 -1.07 5.21 -1.66
CA ASP A 114 -1.51 6.59 -1.78
C ASP A 114 -0.41 7.49 -1.21
N LEU A 115 0.60 7.72 -2.05
CA LEU A 115 1.69 8.66 -1.81
C LEU A 115 1.28 10.08 -2.15
N SER A 116 -0.01 10.34 -2.35
CA SER A 116 -0.51 11.69 -2.53
C SER A 116 -0.15 12.48 -1.26
N ALA A 117 1.06 13.03 -1.28
CA ALA A 117 1.50 13.95 -0.25
C ALA A 117 0.51 15.11 -0.26
N LEU A 118 -0.27 15.22 0.82
CA LEU A 118 -1.17 16.33 1.01
C LEU A 118 -0.33 17.62 1.04
N SER A 119 -0.22 18.29 -0.11
CA SER A 119 0.50 19.54 -0.22
C SER A 119 -0.37 20.66 0.36
N ILE A 120 -0.28 20.84 1.66
CA ILE A 120 -0.93 21.96 2.34
C ILE A 120 -0.04 23.19 2.19
N LYS A 121 -0.43 24.11 1.33
CA LYS A 121 0.19 25.44 1.27
C LYS A 121 -0.49 26.31 2.32
N PHE A 122 0.20 26.57 3.41
CA PHE A 122 -0.24 27.60 4.36
C PHE A 122 -0.04 28.96 3.73
N PRO A 123 -1.08 29.82 3.64
CA PRO A 123 -0.88 31.19 3.25
C PRO A 123 0.06 31.86 4.27
N PRO A 124 0.97 32.77 3.85
CA PRO A 124 1.81 33.50 4.78
C PRO A 124 0.93 34.18 5.81
N ALA A 125 1.30 34.08 7.09
CA ALA A 125 0.56 34.73 8.15
C ALA A 125 0.51 36.25 7.86
N PRO A 126 -0.65 36.92 8.03
CA PRO A 126 -0.73 38.34 7.90
C PRO A 126 0.30 38.97 8.85
N GLN A 127 1.11 39.90 8.33
CA GLN A 127 2.08 40.61 9.16
C GLN A 127 1.31 41.32 10.26
N ILE A 128 1.37 40.78 11.46
CA ILE A 128 0.90 41.49 12.66
C ILE A 128 1.86 42.65 12.82
N GLY A 129 1.37 43.87 12.55
CA GLY A 129 2.13 45.07 12.72
C GLY A 129 2.78 45.07 14.12
N ARG A 130 4.06 45.41 14.20
CA ARG A 130 4.74 45.55 15.49
C ARG A 130 3.92 46.51 16.34
N ALA A 131 3.19 45.94 17.29
CA ALA A 131 2.63 46.75 18.35
C ALA A 131 3.80 47.42 19.06
N SER A 132 4.02 48.67 18.76
CA SER A 132 4.96 49.51 19.49
C SER A 132 4.40 49.67 20.91
N CYS A 133 4.82 48.82 21.80
CA CYS A 133 4.71 49.07 23.23
C CYS A 133 5.59 50.25 23.55
N ARG A 134 5.10 51.46 23.33
CA ARG A 134 5.64 52.67 23.93
C ARG A 134 4.99 52.77 25.30
N GLU A 135 5.61 52.15 26.25
CA GLU A 135 5.34 52.32 27.65
C GLU A 135 5.68 53.80 27.97
N ARG A 136 4.65 54.57 28.31
CA ARG A 136 4.85 55.88 28.92
C ARG A 136 5.09 55.69 30.40
N VAL A 137 6.29 56.00 30.83
CA VAL A 137 6.61 56.31 32.22
C VAL A 137 6.10 57.69 32.55
#